data_bb8addf5c7b9fe21b064adef35a8c806
#
_entry.id   bb8addf5c7b9fe21b064adef35a8c806
#
_cell.length_a   1.000
_cell.length_b   1.000
_cell.length_c   1.000
_cell.angle_alpha   90.00
_cell.angle_beta   90.00
_cell.angle_gamma   90.00
#
_symmetry.space_group_name_H-M   'P 1'
#
loop_
_entity.id
_entity.type
_entity.pdbx_description
1 polymer ?
#
loop_
_entity_poly.entity_id
_entity_poly.type
_entity_poly.pdbx_seq_one_letter_code
_entity_poly.pdbx_strand_id
1 'polypeptide(L)'
;MGYLLVRFAFAKVLHHQPLGWRQKLAFSVALVHQPRIVFLDEPTSGVDPITRRQFWELIYEAAAAGTTVLVTTHYMDEAEYCDRISIMVAGRIAAIGTPADLKREHGVASIDELFVQLARPEQPA
;
A
#
# COMPACT_ATOMS: atom_id res chain seq x y z
N MET A 1 20.06 -30.42 3.25
CA MET A 1 18.73 -31.00 3.54
C MET A 1 17.92 -30.27 4.59
N GLY A 2 18.51 -29.58 5.54
CA GLY A 2 17.78 -28.83 6.57
C GLY A 2 16.93 -27.64 6.07
N TYR A 3 17.33 -26.96 5.02
CA TYR A 3 16.63 -25.77 4.51
C TYR A 3 15.27 -26.04 3.83
N LEU A 4 15.09 -27.21 3.26
CA LEU A 4 13.84 -27.56 2.57
C LEU A 4 12.72 -27.90 3.57
N LEU A 5 13.05 -28.56 4.65
CA LEU A 5 12.10 -28.91 5.71
C LEU A 5 11.62 -27.70 6.50
N VAL A 6 12.50 -26.74 6.77
CA VAL A 6 12.16 -25.49 7.45
C VAL A 6 11.22 -24.63 6.58
N ARG A 7 11.45 -24.56 5.26
CA ARG A 7 10.55 -23.86 4.33
C ARG A 7 9.16 -24.49 4.28
N PHE A 8 9.08 -25.79 4.31
CA PHE A 8 7.79 -26.52 4.25
C PHE A 8 7.00 -26.41 5.55
N ALA A 9 7.66 -26.52 6.69
CA ALA A 9 7.02 -26.32 8.00
C ALA A 9 6.57 -24.87 8.20
N PHE A 10 7.38 -23.91 7.79
CA PHE A 10 7.06 -22.48 7.88
C PHE A 10 5.87 -22.11 6.98
N ALA A 11 5.82 -22.61 5.76
CA ALA A 11 4.70 -22.40 4.85
C ALA A 11 3.39 -23.00 5.40
N LYS A 12 3.44 -24.15 6.04
CA LYS A 12 2.28 -24.83 6.62
C LYS A 12 1.74 -24.10 7.84
N VAL A 13 2.60 -23.58 8.69
CA VAL A 13 2.23 -22.76 9.86
C VAL A 13 1.61 -21.43 9.40
N LEU A 14 2.15 -20.80 8.37
CA LEU A 14 1.66 -19.55 7.83
C LEU A 14 0.26 -19.66 7.21
N HIS A 15 -0.07 -20.80 6.62
CA HIS A 15 -1.39 -21.00 5.98
C HIS A 15 -2.57 -20.98 6.95
N HIS A 16 -2.33 -21.26 8.23
CA HIS A 16 -3.37 -21.28 9.27
C HIS A 16 -3.50 -19.97 10.05
N GLN A 17 -2.65 -18.97 9.75
CA GLN A 17 -2.69 -17.68 10.43
C GLN A 17 -3.64 -16.69 9.73
N PRO A 18 -4.27 -15.76 10.47
CA PRO A 18 -5.05 -14.70 9.88
C PRO A 18 -4.27 -13.91 8.83
N LEU A 19 -4.95 -13.47 7.77
CA LEU A 19 -4.32 -12.77 6.65
C LEU A 19 -3.48 -11.56 7.10
N GLY A 20 -4.00 -10.75 8.01
CA GLY A 20 -3.30 -9.58 8.50
C GLY A 20 -1.98 -9.89 9.22
N TRP A 21 -1.93 -10.99 9.98
CA TRP A 21 -0.70 -11.43 10.61
C TRP A 21 0.34 -11.92 9.58
N ARG A 22 -0.12 -12.63 8.57
CA ARG A 22 0.72 -13.08 7.45
C ARG A 22 1.34 -11.91 6.70
N GLN A 23 0.56 -10.86 6.43
CA GLN A 23 1.02 -9.64 5.78
C GLN A 23 2.08 -8.90 6.63
N LYS A 24 1.86 -8.78 7.93
CA LYS A 24 2.83 -8.18 8.86
C LYS A 24 4.14 -8.96 8.89
N LEU A 25 4.06 -10.29 8.95
CA LEU A 25 5.25 -11.13 8.96
C LEU A 25 6.02 -11.03 7.64
N ALA A 26 5.33 -11.07 6.50
CA ALA A 26 5.95 -10.93 5.19
C ALA A 26 6.69 -9.58 5.04
N PHE A 27 6.08 -8.51 5.51
CA PHE A 27 6.70 -7.18 5.52
C PHE A 27 7.92 -7.13 6.44
N SER A 28 7.80 -7.67 7.66
CA SER A 28 8.92 -7.72 8.61
C SER A 28 10.11 -8.50 8.06
N VAL A 29 9.86 -9.64 7.40
CA VAL A 29 10.90 -10.45 6.75
C VAL A 29 11.56 -9.66 5.61
N ALA A 30 10.80 -8.93 4.83
CA ALA A 30 11.33 -8.08 3.75
C ALA A 30 12.29 -7.00 4.27
N LEU A 31 12.14 -6.55 5.52
CA LEU A 31 12.97 -5.51 6.14
C LEU A 31 14.24 -6.06 6.81
N VAL A 32 14.38 -7.38 6.99
CA VAL A 32 15.50 -7.99 7.75
C VAL A 32 16.87 -7.64 7.18
N HIS A 33 17.01 -7.55 5.85
CA HIS A 33 18.28 -7.20 5.20
C HIS A 33 18.45 -5.69 4.97
N GLN A 34 17.63 -4.87 5.61
CA GLN A 34 17.69 -3.41 5.58
C GLN A 34 17.68 -2.83 4.15
N PRO A 35 16.65 -3.13 3.34
CA PRO A 35 16.59 -2.64 1.97
C PRO A 35 16.41 -1.12 1.93
N ARG A 36 16.89 -0.50 0.86
CA ARG A 36 16.67 0.93 0.63
C ARG A 36 15.28 1.24 0.12
N ILE A 37 14.68 0.29 -0.59
CA ILE A 37 13.33 0.38 -1.14
C ILE A 37 12.59 -0.94 -0.97
N VAL A 38 11.31 -0.87 -0.64
CA VAL A 38 10.39 -2.02 -0.55
C VAL A 38 9.16 -1.73 -1.39
N PHE A 39 8.73 -2.72 -2.15
CA PHE A 39 7.50 -2.69 -2.95
C PHE A 39 6.44 -3.56 -2.29
N LEU A 40 5.28 -2.99 -2.04
CA LEU A 40 4.13 -3.68 -1.46
C LEU A 40 2.94 -3.58 -2.42
N ASP A 41 2.51 -4.72 -2.91
CA ASP A 41 1.37 -4.79 -3.85
C ASP A 41 0.09 -5.15 -3.10
N GLU A 42 -0.81 -4.17 -3.00
CA GLU A 42 -2.10 -4.28 -2.29
C GLU A 42 -2.01 -4.97 -0.93
N PRO A 43 -1.10 -4.54 -0.04
CA PRO A 43 -0.74 -5.32 1.16
C PRO A 43 -1.88 -5.43 2.18
N THR A 44 -2.87 -4.57 2.12
CA THR A 44 -3.99 -4.50 3.05
C THR A 44 -5.31 -5.02 2.48
N SER A 45 -5.28 -5.57 1.26
CA SER A 45 -6.46 -6.14 0.62
C SER A 45 -7.02 -7.32 1.41
N GLY A 46 -8.31 -7.27 1.75
CA GLY A 46 -8.98 -8.31 2.54
C GLY A 46 -8.63 -8.34 4.03
N VAL A 47 -7.89 -7.37 4.52
CA VAL A 47 -7.51 -7.23 5.93
C VAL A 47 -8.55 -6.38 6.66
N ASP A 48 -8.87 -6.75 7.91
CA ASP A 48 -9.79 -5.99 8.75
C ASP A 48 -9.26 -4.58 9.07
N PRO A 49 -10.12 -3.60 9.39
CA PRO A 49 -9.71 -2.21 9.59
C PRO A 49 -8.68 -2.00 10.70
N ILE A 50 -8.75 -2.76 11.79
CA ILE A 50 -7.82 -2.63 12.91
C ILE A 50 -6.42 -3.11 12.50
N THR A 51 -6.34 -4.28 11.88
CA THR A 51 -5.08 -4.86 11.39
C THR A 51 -4.49 -4.02 10.27
N ARG A 52 -5.33 -3.45 9.38
CA ARG A 52 -4.91 -2.53 8.33
C ARG A 52 -4.23 -1.28 8.90
N ARG A 53 -4.79 -0.69 9.95
CA ARG A 53 -4.18 0.44 10.65
C ARG A 53 -2.82 0.09 11.24
N GLN A 54 -2.72 -1.06 11.90
CA GLN A 54 -1.45 -1.55 12.45
C GLN A 54 -0.40 -1.79 11.38
N PHE A 55 -0.81 -2.26 10.19
CA PHE A 55 0.08 -2.43 9.07
C PHE A 55 0.65 -1.09 8.57
N TRP A 56 -0.17 -0.05 8.48
CA TRP A 56 0.27 1.29 8.12
C TRP A 56 1.23 1.89 9.17
N GLU A 57 1.03 1.59 10.44
CA GLU A 57 2.00 1.98 11.48
C GLU A 57 3.37 1.37 11.24
N LEU A 58 3.44 0.10 10.84
CA LEU A 58 4.70 -0.55 10.45
C LEU A 58 5.34 0.09 9.20
N ILE A 59 4.54 0.48 8.23
CA ILE A 59 5.04 1.22 7.05
C ILE A 59 5.66 2.54 7.47
N TYR A 60 5.03 3.30 8.36
CA TYR A 60 5.56 4.56 8.86
C TYR A 60 6.87 4.37 9.64
N GLU A 61 6.96 3.33 10.45
CA GLU A 61 8.20 3.01 11.18
C GLU A 61 9.34 2.70 10.20
N ALA A 62 9.09 1.91 9.17
CA ALA A 62 10.08 1.61 8.14
C ALA A 62 10.52 2.85 7.36
N ALA A 63 9.58 3.71 6.99
CA ALA A 63 9.86 4.98 6.32
C ALA A 63 10.67 5.93 7.20
N ALA A 64 10.33 6.04 8.49
CA ALA A 64 11.09 6.83 9.46
C ALA A 64 12.52 6.32 9.66
N ALA A 65 12.75 5.02 9.52
CA ALA A 65 14.07 4.40 9.57
C ALA A 65 14.90 4.59 8.27
N GLY A 66 14.34 5.24 7.25
CA GLY A 66 15.02 5.56 6.00
C GLY A 66 14.72 4.64 4.82
N THR A 67 13.80 3.68 4.97
CA THR A 67 13.35 2.83 3.87
C THR A 67 12.32 3.58 3.01
N THR A 68 12.51 3.60 1.71
CA THR A 68 11.47 4.05 0.78
C THR A 68 10.46 2.92 0.57
N VAL A 69 9.19 3.17 0.88
CA VAL A 69 8.13 2.17 0.74
C VAL A 69 7.19 2.60 -0.38
N LEU A 70 7.11 1.79 -1.43
CA LEU A 70 6.16 1.97 -2.52
C LEU A 70 4.99 1.01 -2.31
N VAL A 71 3.80 1.55 -2.16
CA VAL A 71 2.57 0.77 -1.91
C VAL A 71 1.62 0.95 -3.08
N THR A 72 1.10 -0.14 -3.62
CA THR A 72 -0.07 -0.09 -4.49
C THR A 72 -1.33 -0.37 -3.68
N THR A 73 -2.39 0.34 -3.94
CA THR A 73 -3.69 0.14 -3.30
C THR A 73 -4.83 0.57 -4.21
N HIS A 74 -5.98 -0.06 -4.06
CA HIS A 74 -7.24 0.39 -4.66
C HIS A 74 -8.16 1.09 -3.62
N TYR A 75 -7.69 1.23 -2.38
CA TYR A 75 -8.38 1.98 -1.34
C TYR A 75 -7.93 3.45 -1.35
N MET A 76 -8.78 4.32 -1.84
CA MET A 76 -8.44 5.75 -1.99
C MET A 76 -8.24 6.46 -0.64
N ASP A 77 -8.85 5.97 0.43
CA ASP A 77 -8.61 6.46 1.78
C ASP A 77 -7.17 6.20 2.26
N GLU A 78 -6.54 5.11 1.80
CA GLU A 78 -5.13 4.84 2.11
C GLU A 78 -4.17 5.81 1.41
N ALA A 79 -4.55 6.34 0.27
CA ALA A 79 -3.76 7.35 -0.43
C ALA A 79 -3.55 8.63 0.42
N GLU A 80 -4.50 8.94 1.32
CA GLU A 80 -4.38 10.08 2.25
C GLU A 80 -3.23 9.91 3.26
N TYR A 81 -2.77 8.67 3.49
CA TYR A 81 -1.68 8.37 4.42
C TYR A 81 -0.29 8.47 3.79
N CYS A 82 -0.21 8.63 2.49
CA CYS A 82 1.05 8.65 1.75
C CYS A 82 1.62 10.06 1.65
N ASP A 83 2.95 10.18 1.68
CA ASP A 83 3.63 11.46 1.45
C ASP A 83 3.45 11.94 0.00
N ARG A 84 3.44 11.00 -0.93
CA ARG A 84 3.27 11.26 -2.35
C ARG A 84 2.48 10.14 -3.00
N ILE A 85 1.58 10.49 -3.90
CA ILE A 85 0.74 9.54 -4.61
C ILE A 85 0.81 9.74 -6.13
N SER A 86 0.54 8.65 -6.84
CA SER A 86 0.37 8.61 -8.27
C SER A 86 -0.96 7.91 -8.56
N ILE A 87 -1.87 8.61 -9.20
CA ILE A 87 -3.19 8.07 -9.56
C ILE A 87 -3.15 7.58 -11.00
N MET A 88 -3.45 6.30 -11.19
CA MET A 88 -3.51 5.69 -12.51
C MET A 88 -4.96 5.50 -12.96
N VAL A 89 -5.24 5.91 -14.20
CA VAL A 89 -6.53 5.72 -14.85
C VAL A 89 -6.29 5.23 -16.28
N ALA A 90 -6.95 4.15 -16.66
CA ALA A 90 -6.83 3.57 -18.01
C ALA A 90 -5.38 3.33 -18.46
N GLY A 91 -4.53 2.83 -17.55
CA GLY A 91 -3.13 2.53 -17.84
C GLY A 91 -2.19 3.74 -17.94
N ARG A 92 -2.65 4.92 -17.56
CA ARG A 92 -1.87 6.16 -17.58
C ARG A 92 -1.87 6.83 -16.21
N ILE A 93 -0.79 7.56 -15.93
CA ILE A 93 -0.73 8.42 -14.74
C ILE A 93 -1.57 9.67 -15.02
N ALA A 94 -2.69 9.78 -14.30
CA ALA A 94 -3.62 10.89 -14.42
C ALA A 94 -3.26 12.07 -13.51
N ALA A 95 -2.66 11.79 -12.34
CA ALA A 95 -2.19 12.80 -11.40
C ALA A 95 -1.04 12.26 -10.55
N ILE A 96 -0.12 13.14 -10.17
CA ILE A 96 1.00 12.81 -9.29
C ILE A 96 1.32 14.02 -8.40
N GLY A 97 1.52 13.78 -7.11
CA GLY A 97 1.85 14.82 -6.14
C GLY A 97 1.56 14.42 -4.72
N THR A 98 1.60 15.38 -3.80
CA THR A 98 1.14 15.15 -2.43
C THR A 98 -0.38 15.12 -2.38
N PRO A 99 -1.01 14.36 -1.47
CA PRO A 99 -2.47 14.37 -1.33
C PRO A 99 -3.05 15.78 -1.14
N ALA A 100 -2.40 16.61 -0.32
CA ALA A 100 -2.84 17.98 -0.05
C ALA A 100 -2.81 18.86 -1.31
N ASP A 101 -1.71 18.81 -2.07
CA ASP A 101 -1.57 19.60 -3.30
C ASP A 101 -2.58 19.17 -4.37
N LEU A 102 -2.76 17.86 -4.55
CA LEU A 102 -3.70 17.34 -5.53
C LEU A 102 -5.15 17.71 -5.19
N LYS A 103 -5.53 17.66 -3.93
CA LYS A 103 -6.86 18.10 -3.50
C LYS A 103 -7.08 19.59 -3.74
N ARG A 104 -6.10 20.41 -3.46
CA ARG A 104 -6.14 21.85 -3.70
C ARG A 104 -6.21 22.18 -5.19
N GLU A 105 -5.36 21.58 -6.00
CA GLU A 105 -5.29 21.84 -7.44
C GLU A 105 -6.58 21.46 -8.18
N HIS A 106 -7.25 20.39 -7.73
CA HIS A 106 -8.48 19.90 -8.37
C HIS A 106 -9.77 20.36 -7.67
N GLY A 107 -9.66 21.10 -6.57
CA GLY A 107 -10.81 21.62 -5.84
C GLY A 107 -11.70 20.54 -5.23
N VAL A 108 -11.11 19.45 -4.75
CA VAL A 108 -11.80 18.31 -4.12
C VAL A 108 -11.44 18.19 -2.66
N ALA A 109 -12.32 17.57 -1.86
CA ALA A 109 -12.13 17.39 -0.43
C ALA A 109 -11.37 16.09 -0.08
N SER A 110 -11.37 15.11 -0.97
CA SER A 110 -10.74 13.80 -0.75
C SER A 110 -10.08 13.24 -2.02
N ILE A 111 -9.16 12.30 -1.82
CA ILE A 111 -8.55 11.58 -2.95
C ILE A 111 -9.57 10.66 -3.63
N ASP A 112 -10.56 10.17 -2.91
CA ASP A 112 -11.66 9.41 -3.50
C ASP A 112 -12.45 10.24 -4.51
N GLU A 113 -12.81 11.48 -4.14
CA GLU A 113 -13.46 12.42 -5.07
C GLU A 113 -12.58 12.72 -6.28
N LEU A 114 -11.29 12.92 -6.07
CA LEU A 114 -10.33 13.15 -7.14
C LEU A 114 -10.29 11.95 -8.10
N PHE A 115 -10.21 10.74 -7.58
CA PHE A 115 -10.21 9.54 -8.40
C PHE A 115 -11.49 9.42 -9.25
N VAL A 116 -12.66 9.65 -8.66
CA VAL A 116 -13.94 9.64 -9.37
C VAL A 116 -13.96 10.70 -10.48
N GLN A 117 -13.44 11.90 -10.20
CA GLN A 117 -13.35 12.98 -11.19
C GLN A 117 -12.44 12.61 -12.37
N LEU A 118 -11.26 12.03 -12.09
CA LEU A 118 -10.29 11.63 -13.12
C LEU A 118 -10.73 10.41 -13.92
N ALA A 119 -11.49 9.50 -13.28
CA ALA A 119 -11.97 8.27 -13.91
C ALA A 119 -13.22 8.46 -14.76
N ARG A 120 -13.89 9.61 -14.68
CA ARG A 120 -15.02 9.91 -15.56
C ARG A 120 -14.55 10.01 -17.01
N PRO A 121 -15.15 9.26 -17.95
CA PRO A 121 -14.87 9.48 -19.36
C PRO A 121 -15.27 10.91 -19.71
N GLU A 122 -14.41 11.61 -20.44
CA GLU A 122 -14.76 12.91 -21.01
C GLU A 122 -16.07 12.74 -21.79
N GLN A 123 -17.13 13.38 -21.33
CA GLN A 123 -18.34 13.46 -22.14
C GLN A 123 -17.99 14.29 -23.37
N PRO A 124 -18.12 13.75 -24.57
CA PRO A 124 -17.97 14.57 -25.76
C PRO A 124 -18.96 15.71 -25.69
N ALA A 125 -18.43 16.91 -25.86
CA ALA A 125 -19.21 18.14 -25.89
C ALA A 125 -20.30 18.07 -26.99
#